data_8f97af0d8e47a310439918e8d377ea67
#
_entry.id   8f97af0d8e47a310439918e8d377ea67
#
_cell.length_a   1.000
_cell.length_b   1.000
_cell.length_c   1.000
_cell.angle_alpha   90.00
_cell.angle_beta   90.00
_cell.angle_gamma   90.00
#
_symmetry.space_group_name_H-M   'P 1'
#
loop_
_entity.id
_entity.type
_entity.pdbx_description
1 polymer ?
#
loop_
_entity_poly.entity_id
_entity_poly.type
_entity_poly.pdbx_seq_one_letter_code
_entity_poly.pdbx_strand_id
1 'polypeptide(L)'
;HFQSPPFTSAEALQKIFDLTIKLSEVVGKIKLHVVNFTKLQTEIVKRVPSNYTMTSTRRFMLRIAEEVAKREGCLALATGESLGQVASQTLESMNCINNVTNMPILRPLLTMDKVDIIKIAKDIETLEISNLPFEDCCTIFTPKAPKTKPRLEKIVAYESRDDYSELIDETLASIETYLFDKNGRIITQDIKENKEKKEEKEDFSDLL
;
A
#
# COMPACT_ATOMS: atom_id res chain seq x y z
N HIS A 1 -4.64 -0.45 4.01
CA HIS A 1 -3.49 0.45 4.20
C HIS A 1 -2.23 -0.34 4.51
N PHE A 2 -1.11 0.03 3.88
CA PHE A 2 0.20 -0.52 4.18
C PHE A 2 0.99 0.47 5.02
N GLN A 3 1.56 0.00 6.12
CA GLN A 3 2.46 0.77 6.98
C GLN A 3 3.79 0.03 7.15
N SER A 4 4.85 0.77 7.43
CA SER A 4 6.19 0.21 7.64
C SER A 4 6.88 0.84 8.86
N PRO A 5 6.39 0.59 10.10
CA PRO A 5 7.07 1.04 11.30
C PRO A 5 8.44 0.37 11.43
N PRO A 6 9.51 1.04 11.95
CA PRO A 6 9.50 2.42 12.48
C PRO A 6 9.64 3.52 11.41
N PHE A 7 9.68 3.19 10.12
CA PHE A 7 9.87 4.16 9.03
C PHE A 7 8.62 5.03 8.79
N THR A 8 7.41 4.50 9.03
CA THR A 8 6.17 5.28 9.06
C THR A 8 5.81 5.60 10.51
N SER A 9 5.32 6.81 10.77
CA SER A 9 4.97 7.26 12.10
C SER A 9 3.55 6.84 12.53
N ALA A 10 3.26 6.94 13.83
CA ALA A 10 1.92 6.74 14.35
C ALA A 10 0.92 7.78 13.81
N GLU A 11 1.40 9.01 13.56
CA GLU A 11 0.60 10.09 13.00
C GLU A 11 0.20 9.80 11.54
N ALA A 12 1.07 9.10 10.77
CA ALA A 12 0.72 8.62 9.43
C ALA A 12 -0.43 7.62 9.49
N LEU A 13 -0.44 6.71 10.47
CA LEU A 13 -1.55 5.80 10.68
C LEU A 13 -2.82 6.54 11.15
N GLN A 14 -2.69 7.52 12.05
CA GLN A 14 -3.83 8.34 12.49
C GLN A 14 -4.47 9.07 11.32
N LYS A 15 -3.68 9.64 10.40
CA LYS A 15 -4.19 10.22 9.13
C LYS A 15 -5.08 9.26 8.36
N ILE A 16 -4.73 7.98 8.33
CA ILE A 16 -5.55 6.96 7.64
C ILE A 16 -6.87 6.68 8.37
N PHE A 17 -6.85 6.66 9.71
CA PHE A 17 -8.10 6.57 10.49
C PHE A 17 -9.01 7.77 10.21
N ASP A 18 -8.47 8.99 10.21
CA ASP A 18 -9.23 10.22 9.97
C ASP A 18 -9.84 10.22 8.55
N LEU A 19 -9.07 9.80 7.53
CA LEU A 19 -9.58 9.62 6.16
C LEU A 19 -10.67 8.54 6.10
N THR A 20 -10.51 7.43 6.82
CA THR A 20 -11.49 6.34 6.85
C THR A 20 -12.80 6.80 7.50
N ILE A 21 -12.73 7.61 8.55
CA ILE A 21 -13.90 8.25 9.18
C ILE A 21 -14.64 9.09 8.16
N LYS A 22 -13.96 10.01 7.47
CA LYS A 22 -14.57 10.85 6.44
C LYS A 22 -15.21 10.04 5.31
N LEU A 23 -14.51 9.02 4.82
CA LEU A 23 -15.05 8.15 3.78
C LEU A 23 -16.27 7.36 4.27
N SER A 24 -16.32 6.94 5.53
CA SER A 24 -17.47 6.21 6.08
C SER A 24 -18.76 7.03 6.11
N GLU A 25 -18.66 8.35 6.23
CA GLU A 25 -19.81 9.28 6.14
C GLU A 25 -20.45 9.25 4.74
N VAL A 26 -19.65 8.99 3.69
CA VAL A 26 -20.10 8.95 2.28
C VAL A 26 -20.57 7.56 1.86
N VAL A 27 -19.79 6.54 2.17
CA VAL A 27 -20.03 5.16 1.65
C VAL A 27 -20.67 4.23 2.67
N GLY A 28 -20.84 4.67 3.92
CA GLY A 28 -21.40 3.86 5.00
C GLY A 28 -20.32 3.06 5.73
N LYS A 29 -20.51 1.75 5.87
CA LYS A 29 -19.54 0.89 6.58
C LYS A 29 -18.27 0.68 5.78
N ILE A 30 -17.11 0.84 6.44
CA ILE A 30 -15.79 0.57 5.87
C ILE A 30 -15.05 -0.41 6.76
N LYS A 31 -14.43 -1.42 6.14
CA LYS A 31 -13.48 -2.30 6.78
C LYS A 31 -12.07 -1.84 6.38
N LEU A 32 -11.29 -1.35 7.35
CA LEU A 32 -9.90 -0.95 7.17
C LEU A 32 -8.98 -2.11 7.58
N HIS A 33 -8.18 -2.60 6.67
CA HIS A 33 -7.11 -3.55 6.93
C HIS A 33 -5.79 -2.79 7.00
N VAL A 34 -5.11 -2.86 8.15
CA VAL A 34 -3.78 -2.26 8.37
C VAL A 34 -2.74 -3.37 8.26
N VAL A 35 -1.88 -3.26 7.27
CA VAL A 35 -0.87 -4.27 6.92
C VAL A 35 0.50 -3.79 7.38
N ASN A 36 1.15 -4.51 8.29
CA ASN A 36 2.56 -4.27 8.61
C ASN A 36 3.43 -4.84 7.49
N PHE A 37 4.00 -3.94 6.70
CA PHE A 37 4.75 -4.30 5.49
C PHE A 37 6.28 -4.23 5.68
N THR A 38 6.75 -3.86 6.87
CA THR A 38 8.17 -3.55 7.15
C THR A 38 9.11 -4.66 6.73
N LYS A 39 8.94 -5.88 7.26
CA LYS A 39 9.84 -7.00 6.96
C LYS A 39 9.89 -7.30 5.47
N LEU A 40 8.73 -7.44 4.82
CA LEU A 40 8.66 -7.73 3.39
C LEU A 40 9.26 -6.59 2.55
N GLN A 41 8.97 -5.35 2.90
CA GLN A 41 9.50 -4.20 2.17
C GLN A 41 11.02 -4.09 2.28
N THR A 42 11.60 -4.27 3.47
CA THR A 42 13.04 -4.22 3.68
C THR A 42 13.77 -5.35 2.91
N GLU A 43 13.20 -6.55 2.87
CA GLU A 43 13.76 -7.65 2.08
C GLU A 43 13.66 -7.38 0.57
N ILE A 44 12.59 -6.77 0.08
CA ILE A 44 12.50 -6.32 -1.32
C ILE A 44 13.62 -5.32 -1.62
N VAL A 45 13.85 -4.35 -0.74
CA VAL A 45 14.90 -3.32 -0.91
C VAL A 45 16.29 -3.94 -0.97
N LYS A 46 16.56 -4.95 -0.13
CA LYS A 46 17.86 -5.66 -0.10
C LYS A 46 18.11 -6.53 -1.34
N ARG A 47 17.08 -7.20 -1.87
CA ARG A 47 17.21 -8.26 -2.88
C ARG A 47 16.97 -7.79 -4.30
N VAL A 48 16.16 -6.74 -4.49
CA VAL A 48 15.81 -6.21 -5.82
C VAL A 48 16.70 -5.01 -6.17
N PRO A 49 17.21 -4.89 -7.41
CA PRO A 49 17.97 -3.71 -7.81
C PRO A 49 17.20 -2.40 -7.54
N SER A 50 17.87 -1.39 -6.96
CA SER A 50 17.23 -0.19 -6.41
C SER A 50 16.28 0.51 -7.39
N ASN A 51 16.63 0.60 -8.68
CA ASN A 51 15.77 1.22 -9.69
C ASN A 51 14.49 0.42 -10.02
N TYR A 52 14.37 -0.84 -9.59
CA TYR A 52 13.17 -1.69 -9.72
C TYR A 52 12.42 -1.87 -8.40
N THR A 53 12.96 -1.42 -7.28
CA THR A 53 12.37 -1.60 -5.93
C THR A 53 10.94 -1.08 -5.85
N MET A 54 10.68 0.13 -6.37
CA MET A 54 9.33 0.71 -6.36
C MET A 54 8.30 -0.14 -7.11
N THR A 55 8.68 -0.67 -8.28
CA THR A 55 7.79 -1.55 -9.07
C THR A 55 7.56 -2.86 -8.32
N SER A 56 8.60 -3.47 -7.75
CA SER A 56 8.48 -4.71 -6.98
C SER A 56 7.63 -4.52 -5.73
N THR A 57 7.88 -3.48 -4.95
CA THR A 57 7.06 -3.13 -3.77
C THR A 57 5.57 -3.09 -4.10
N ARG A 58 5.18 -2.39 -5.17
CA ARG A 58 3.77 -2.32 -5.59
C ARG A 58 3.22 -3.66 -6.08
N ARG A 59 4.03 -4.50 -6.70
CA ARG A 59 3.65 -5.86 -7.08
C ARG A 59 3.33 -6.72 -5.84
N PHE A 60 4.16 -6.65 -4.79
CA PHE A 60 3.88 -7.35 -3.53
C PHE A 60 2.67 -6.78 -2.80
N MET A 61 2.47 -5.47 -2.81
CA MET A 61 1.24 -4.86 -2.28
C MET A 61 -0.01 -5.39 -2.99
N LEU A 62 0.02 -5.54 -4.33
CA LEU A 62 -1.12 -6.11 -5.06
C LEU A 62 -1.35 -7.59 -4.74
N ARG A 63 -0.30 -8.41 -4.58
CA ARG A 63 -0.44 -9.81 -4.16
C ARG A 63 -1.15 -9.91 -2.80
N ILE A 64 -0.73 -9.10 -1.82
CA ILE A 64 -1.36 -9.05 -0.50
C ILE A 64 -2.80 -8.53 -0.60
N ALA A 65 -3.04 -7.47 -1.37
CA ALA A 65 -4.37 -6.91 -1.55
C ALA A 65 -5.33 -7.91 -2.22
N GLU A 66 -4.86 -8.70 -3.18
CA GLU A 66 -5.64 -9.78 -3.80
C GLU A 66 -6.03 -10.85 -2.78
N GLU A 67 -5.11 -11.28 -1.92
CA GLU A 67 -5.41 -12.27 -0.88
C GLU A 67 -6.42 -11.75 0.15
N VAL A 68 -6.29 -10.47 0.55
CA VAL A 68 -7.29 -9.81 1.40
C VAL A 68 -8.63 -9.73 0.69
N ALA A 69 -8.67 -9.33 -0.58
CA ALA A 69 -9.88 -9.24 -1.39
C ALA A 69 -10.59 -10.60 -1.49
N LYS A 70 -9.84 -11.69 -1.72
CA LYS A 70 -10.39 -13.06 -1.74
C LYS A 70 -11.02 -13.44 -0.40
N ARG A 71 -10.35 -13.16 0.72
CA ARG A 71 -10.86 -13.42 2.09
C ARG A 71 -12.13 -12.64 2.38
N GLU A 72 -12.25 -11.43 1.85
CA GLU A 72 -13.41 -10.56 2.02
C GLU A 72 -14.51 -10.77 0.96
N GLY A 73 -14.32 -11.70 0.01
CA GLY A 73 -15.27 -11.97 -1.06
C GLY A 73 -15.37 -10.85 -2.11
N CYS A 74 -14.35 -10.00 -2.24
CA CYS A 74 -14.31 -8.96 -3.24
C CYS A 74 -13.96 -9.53 -4.62
N LEU A 75 -14.56 -8.97 -5.68
CA LEU A 75 -14.33 -9.40 -7.07
C LEU A 75 -13.36 -8.51 -7.84
N ALA A 76 -12.96 -7.36 -7.26
CA ALA A 76 -12.06 -6.41 -7.88
C ALA A 76 -11.24 -5.69 -6.81
N LEU A 77 -10.09 -5.16 -7.23
CA LEU A 77 -9.32 -4.16 -6.49
C LEU A 77 -9.62 -2.76 -7.05
N ALA A 78 -9.49 -1.73 -6.24
CA ALA A 78 -9.54 -0.35 -6.70
C ALA A 78 -8.29 0.41 -6.22
N THR A 79 -7.72 1.25 -7.10
CA THR A 79 -6.55 2.07 -6.78
C THR A 79 -6.77 3.52 -7.19
N GLY A 80 -6.17 4.46 -6.45
CA GLY A 80 -6.19 5.89 -6.74
C GLY A 80 -5.10 6.35 -7.72
N GLU A 81 -4.61 5.47 -8.59
CA GLU A 81 -3.56 5.81 -9.56
C GLU A 81 -4.10 6.74 -10.65
N SER A 82 -3.30 7.77 -10.99
CA SER A 82 -3.52 8.67 -12.12
C SER A 82 -2.31 8.62 -13.04
N LEU A 83 -2.54 8.52 -14.36
CA LEU A 83 -1.49 8.31 -15.34
C LEU A 83 -0.47 9.46 -15.36
N GLY A 84 0.82 9.11 -15.29
CA GLY A 84 1.91 10.07 -15.47
C GLY A 84 2.22 10.96 -14.26
N GLN A 85 1.54 10.81 -13.13
CA GLN A 85 1.79 11.65 -11.95
C GLN A 85 3.12 11.34 -11.25
N VAL A 86 3.50 10.08 -11.19
CA VAL A 86 4.77 9.62 -10.58
C VAL A 86 5.38 8.48 -11.39
N ALA A 87 6.64 8.14 -11.11
CA ALA A 87 7.40 7.12 -11.86
C ALA A 87 6.73 5.73 -11.93
N SER A 88 5.96 5.35 -10.91
CA SER A 88 5.21 4.08 -10.88
C SER A 88 3.86 4.13 -11.62
N GLN A 89 3.44 5.29 -12.09
CA GLN A 89 2.16 5.53 -12.77
C GLN A 89 2.32 5.75 -14.28
N THR A 90 3.34 5.17 -14.89
CA THR A 90 3.47 5.02 -16.33
C THR A 90 2.75 3.76 -16.80
N LEU A 91 2.34 3.68 -18.07
CA LEU A 91 1.69 2.48 -18.62
C LEU A 91 2.59 1.25 -18.50
N GLU A 92 3.90 1.41 -18.73
CA GLU A 92 4.88 0.33 -18.59
C GLU A 92 4.99 -0.15 -17.14
N SER A 93 5.00 0.78 -16.17
CA SER A 93 5.01 0.42 -14.74
C SER A 93 3.72 -0.29 -14.34
N MET A 94 2.56 0.24 -14.74
CA MET A 94 1.26 -0.36 -14.44
C MET A 94 1.12 -1.75 -15.07
N ASN A 95 1.60 -1.95 -16.30
CA ASN A 95 1.62 -3.27 -16.94
C ASN A 95 2.45 -4.28 -16.14
N CYS A 96 3.65 -3.88 -15.71
CA CYS A 96 4.49 -4.73 -14.84
C CYS A 96 3.83 -5.02 -13.49
N ILE A 97 3.20 -4.00 -12.87
CA ILE A 97 2.54 -4.13 -11.56
C ILE A 97 1.31 -5.05 -11.66
N ASN A 98 0.48 -4.89 -12.70
CA ASN A 98 -0.73 -5.70 -12.89
C ASN A 98 -0.46 -7.17 -13.14
N ASN A 99 0.69 -7.52 -13.68
CA ASN A 99 1.02 -8.90 -14.05
C ASN A 99 0.97 -9.92 -12.90
N VAL A 100 0.89 -9.48 -11.64
CA VAL A 100 0.85 -10.37 -10.47
C VAL A 100 -0.54 -10.86 -10.11
N THR A 101 -1.59 -10.32 -10.71
CA THR A 101 -2.99 -10.68 -10.43
C THR A 101 -3.82 -10.72 -11.71
N ASN A 102 -4.78 -11.64 -11.74
CA ASN A 102 -5.84 -11.68 -12.75
C ASN A 102 -7.14 -11.01 -12.26
N MET A 103 -7.16 -10.54 -11.00
CA MET A 103 -8.31 -9.82 -10.47
C MET A 103 -8.44 -8.46 -11.17
N PRO A 104 -9.65 -8.04 -11.59
CA PRO A 104 -9.85 -6.71 -12.17
C PRO A 104 -9.36 -5.60 -11.24
N ILE A 105 -8.57 -4.64 -11.78
CA ILE A 105 -8.11 -3.47 -11.04
C ILE A 105 -8.80 -2.24 -11.60
N LEU A 106 -9.68 -1.65 -10.82
CA LEU A 106 -10.41 -0.45 -11.18
C LEU A 106 -9.57 0.79 -10.83
N ARG A 107 -9.44 1.70 -11.79
CA ARG A 107 -8.69 2.95 -11.63
C ARG A 107 -9.55 4.14 -12.02
N PRO A 108 -10.49 4.56 -11.17
CA PRO A 108 -11.45 5.62 -11.51
C PRO A 108 -10.78 6.97 -11.80
N LEU A 109 -9.57 7.22 -11.31
CA LEU A 109 -8.85 8.47 -11.48
C LEU A 109 -7.82 8.45 -12.62
N LEU A 110 -7.71 7.34 -13.37
CA LEU A 110 -6.58 7.09 -14.29
C LEU A 110 -6.37 8.21 -15.33
N THR A 111 -7.46 8.74 -15.86
CA THR A 111 -7.47 9.75 -16.92
C THR A 111 -7.89 11.14 -16.45
N MET A 112 -8.05 11.33 -15.14
CA MET A 112 -8.45 12.60 -14.57
C MET A 112 -7.27 13.53 -14.35
N ASP A 113 -7.47 14.82 -14.60
CA ASP A 113 -6.49 15.83 -14.27
C ASP A 113 -6.38 16.01 -12.75
N LYS A 114 -5.18 16.38 -12.28
CA LYS A 114 -4.91 16.59 -10.85
C LYS A 114 -5.85 17.61 -10.22
N VAL A 115 -6.25 18.65 -10.97
CA VAL A 115 -7.18 19.69 -10.50
C VAL A 115 -8.56 19.11 -10.21
N ASP A 116 -9.06 18.21 -11.06
CA ASP A 116 -10.36 17.55 -10.87
C ASP A 116 -10.32 16.59 -9.68
N ILE A 117 -9.22 15.85 -9.49
CA ILE A 117 -9.02 14.99 -8.32
C ILE A 117 -9.02 15.82 -7.04
N ILE A 118 -8.33 16.98 -7.02
CA ILE A 118 -8.30 17.90 -5.87
C ILE A 118 -9.72 18.43 -5.58
N LYS A 119 -10.50 18.74 -6.60
CA LYS A 119 -11.88 19.19 -6.44
C LYS A 119 -12.73 18.13 -5.75
N ILE A 120 -12.67 16.88 -6.23
CA ILE A 120 -13.38 15.76 -5.59
C ILE A 120 -12.94 15.60 -4.12
N ALA A 121 -11.63 15.63 -3.84
CA ALA A 121 -11.12 15.52 -2.49
C ALA A 121 -11.61 16.66 -1.57
N LYS A 122 -11.80 17.86 -2.10
CA LYS A 122 -12.43 18.99 -1.38
C LYS A 122 -13.90 18.72 -1.10
N ASP A 123 -14.64 18.29 -2.12
CA ASP A 123 -16.09 18.07 -2.04
C ASP A 123 -16.45 16.99 -0.99
N ILE A 124 -15.56 16.00 -0.79
CA ILE A 124 -15.70 14.94 0.24
C ILE A 124 -14.90 15.24 1.51
N GLU A 125 -14.38 16.43 1.69
CA GLU A 125 -13.65 16.92 2.87
C GLU A 125 -12.40 16.09 3.27
N THR A 126 -11.75 15.44 2.31
CA THR A 126 -10.53 14.63 2.55
C THR A 126 -9.24 15.36 2.20
N LEU A 127 -9.30 16.50 1.50
CA LEU A 127 -8.11 17.17 0.99
C LEU A 127 -7.16 17.62 2.10
N GLU A 128 -7.68 18.29 3.13
CA GLU A 128 -6.86 18.85 4.23
C GLU A 128 -6.17 17.71 5.00
N ILE A 129 -6.88 16.62 5.27
CA ILE A 129 -6.33 15.44 5.92
C ILE A 129 -5.25 14.80 5.03
N SER A 130 -5.50 14.67 3.72
CA SER A 130 -4.56 14.09 2.76
C SER A 130 -3.25 14.87 2.67
N ASN A 131 -3.30 16.21 2.87
CA ASN A 131 -2.16 17.09 2.80
C ASN A 131 -1.30 17.13 4.08
N LEU A 132 -1.71 16.44 5.15
CA LEU A 132 -0.87 16.34 6.35
C LEU A 132 0.51 15.74 6.01
N PRO A 133 1.60 16.31 6.56
CA PRO A 133 2.97 16.02 6.15
C PRO A 133 3.52 14.70 6.74
N PHE A 134 2.73 13.63 6.65
CA PHE A 134 3.13 12.31 7.12
C PHE A 134 3.36 11.39 5.93
N GLU A 135 4.52 10.74 5.91
CA GLU A 135 4.95 9.91 4.78
C GLU A 135 4.25 8.55 4.74
N ASP A 136 3.93 8.12 3.53
CA ASP A 136 3.41 6.78 3.26
C ASP A 136 4.57 5.78 3.06
N CYS A 137 4.33 4.50 3.33
CA CYS A 137 5.33 3.45 3.20
C CYS A 137 5.98 3.38 1.80
N CYS A 138 5.28 3.80 0.73
CA CYS A 138 5.82 3.76 -0.62
C CYS A 138 6.84 4.88 -0.93
N THR A 139 6.96 5.90 -0.09
CA THR A 139 7.91 7.02 -0.27
C THR A 139 9.23 6.81 0.47
N ILE A 140 9.25 5.98 1.51
CA ILE A 140 10.39 5.79 2.40
C ILE A 140 11.64 5.29 1.66
N PHE A 141 11.50 4.28 0.83
CA PHE A 141 12.58 3.66 0.07
C PHE A 141 12.57 4.07 -1.40
N THR A 142 12.27 5.34 -1.67
CA THR A 142 12.24 5.85 -3.05
C THR A 142 13.66 5.91 -3.61
N PRO A 143 13.99 5.20 -4.69
CA PRO A 143 15.31 5.24 -5.28
C PRO A 143 15.59 6.59 -5.93
N LYS A 144 16.87 7.01 -5.96
CA LYS A 144 17.30 8.26 -6.61
C LYS A 144 16.91 8.33 -8.10
N ALA A 145 16.86 7.18 -8.79
CA ALA A 145 16.52 7.08 -10.20
C ALA A 145 15.57 5.89 -10.44
N PRO A 146 14.27 6.05 -10.12
CA PRO A 146 13.29 5.00 -10.32
C PRO A 146 13.10 4.70 -11.81
N LYS A 147 12.89 3.42 -12.14
CA LYS A 147 12.67 2.99 -13.51
C LYS A 147 11.25 3.34 -13.94
N THR A 148 11.09 4.32 -14.84
CA THR A 148 9.79 4.72 -15.40
C THR A 148 9.29 3.77 -16.50
N LYS A 149 10.20 3.02 -17.13
CA LYS A 149 9.89 1.99 -18.16
C LYS A 149 10.48 0.65 -17.73
N PRO A 150 9.96 0.01 -16.66
CA PRO A 150 10.42 -1.31 -16.24
C PRO A 150 10.06 -2.35 -17.31
N ARG A 151 10.89 -3.39 -17.42
CA ARG A 151 10.64 -4.55 -18.28
C ARG A 151 10.14 -5.70 -17.42
N LEU A 152 9.02 -6.29 -17.83
CA LEU A 152 8.37 -7.38 -17.09
C LEU A 152 9.31 -8.56 -16.86
N GLU A 153 10.04 -8.98 -17.90
CA GLU A 153 10.94 -10.14 -17.80
C GLU A 153 12.03 -9.91 -16.75
N LYS A 154 12.52 -8.65 -16.63
CA LYS A 154 13.55 -8.31 -15.65
C LYS A 154 13.01 -8.35 -14.23
N ILE A 155 11.84 -7.74 -13.97
CA ILE A 155 11.29 -7.72 -12.63
C ILE A 155 10.92 -9.12 -12.14
N VAL A 156 10.33 -9.93 -13.03
CA VAL A 156 10.03 -11.33 -12.73
C VAL A 156 11.32 -12.09 -12.41
N ALA A 157 12.38 -11.90 -13.21
CA ALA A 157 13.67 -12.55 -12.97
C ALA A 157 14.35 -12.08 -11.66
N TYR A 158 14.14 -10.84 -11.22
CA TYR A 158 14.67 -10.38 -9.93
C TYR A 158 13.88 -10.98 -8.76
N GLU A 159 12.55 -10.98 -8.83
CA GLU A 159 11.70 -11.53 -7.79
C GLU A 159 11.81 -13.05 -7.66
N SER A 160 12.08 -13.78 -8.74
CA SER A 160 12.23 -15.25 -8.72
C SER A 160 13.57 -15.77 -8.20
N ARG A 161 14.52 -14.90 -7.84
CA ARG A 161 15.79 -15.30 -7.25
C ARG A 161 15.66 -15.76 -5.81
N ASP A 162 14.61 -15.29 -5.14
CA ASP A 162 14.37 -15.52 -3.72
C ASP A 162 12.94 -15.99 -3.50
N ASP A 163 12.75 -16.77 -2.45
CA ASP A 163 11.41 -17.13 -1.97
C ASP A 163 10.92 -16.08 -0.97
N TYR A 164 9.76 -15.53 -1.25
CA TYR A 164 9.08 -14.54 -0.40
C TYR A 164 7.81 -15.12 0.27
N SER A 165 7.53 -16.41 0.11
CA SER A 165 6.27 -17.03 0.55
C SER A 165 6.06 -16.86 2.05
N GLU A 166 7.07 -17.17 2.86
CA GLU A 166 7.02 -17.04 4.31
C GLU A 166 6.77 -15.59 4.75
N LEU A 167 7.45 -14.61 4.12
CA LEU A 167 7.28 -13.19 4.40
C LEU A 167 5.88 -12.68 4.03
N ILE A 168 5.31 -13.20 2.94
CA ILE A 168 3.93 -12.89 2.54
C ILE A 168 2.97 -13.46 3.57
N ASP A 169 3.14 -14.72 3.98
CA ASP A 169 2.28 -15.37 4.97
C ASP A 169 2.34 -14.68 6.33
N GLU A 170 3.54 -14.32 6.81
CA GLU A 170 3.71 -13.51 8.03
C GLU A 170 3.00 -12.16 7.91
N THR A 171 3.17 -11.47 6.79
CA THR A 171 2.52 -10.18 6.53
C THR A 171 1.00 -10.32 6.55
N LEU A 172 0.44 -11.33 5.89
CA LEU A 172 -0.99 -11.62 5.87
C LEU A 172 -1.53 -12.04 7.25
N ALA A 173 -0.72 -12.71 8.07
CA ALA A 173 -1.07 -13.10 9.43
C ALA A 173 -1.07 -11.92 10.41
N SER A 174 -0.28 -10.88 10.15
CA SER A 174 -0.15 -9.68 11.00
C SER A 174 -1.18 -8.59 10.71
N ILE A 175 -2.10 -8.79 9.76
CA ILE A 175 -3.11 -7.77 9.39
C ILE A 175 -4.05 -7.50 10.55
N GLU A 176 -4.15 -6.23 10.93
CA GLU A 176 -5.14 -5.71 11.85
C GLU A 176 -6.35 -5.20 11.09
N THR A 177 -7.55 -5.49 11.58
CA THR A 177 -8.80 -5.12 10.91
C THR A 177 -9.70 -4.29 11.81
N TYR A 178 -10.18 -3.17 11.29
CA TYR A 178 -11.06 -2.24 11.97
C TYR A 178 -12.33 -2.05 11.15
N LEU A 179 -13.50 -2.23 11.76
CA LEU A 179 -14.79 -1.97 11.10
C LEU A 179 -15.37 -0.64 11.58
N PHE A 180 -15.53 0.30 10.67
CA PHE A 180 -16.14 1.60 10.90
C PHE A 180 -17.62 1.59 10.51
N ASP A 181 -18.47 2.22 11.32
CA ASP A 181 -19.86 2.51 10.96
C ASP A 181 -19.95 3.80 10.14
N LYS A 182 -21.17 4.13 9.68
CA LYS A 182 -21.46 5.35 8.93
C LYS A 182 -21.20 6.66 9.68
N ASN A 183 -20.94 6.62 10.99
CA ASN A 183 -20.65 7.80 11.81
C ASN A 183 -19.16 7.85 12.17
N GLY A 184 -18.32 7.05 11.54
CA GLY A 184 -16.89 6.96 11.81
C GLY A 184 -16.51 6.28 13.12
N ARG A 185 -17.45 5.54 13.76
CA ARG A 185 -17.15 4.83 15.00
C ARG A 185 -16.62 3.44 14.70
N ILE A 186 -15.55 3.04 15.38
CA ILE A 186 -15.06 1.66 15.32
C ILE A 186 -16.03 0.77 16.09
N ILE A 187 -16.70 -0.15 15.39
CA ILE A 187 -17.69 -1.07 15.99
C ILE A 187 -17.11 -2.46 16.22
N THR A 188 -16.02 -2.82 15.53
CA THR A 188 -15.29 -4.06 15.73
C THR A 188 -13.83 -3.85 15.42
N GLN A 189 -12.96 -4.42 16.24
CA GLN A 189 -11.52 -4.41 16.06
C GLN A 189 -11.01 -5.84 16.23
N ASP A 190 -10.42 -6.41 15.21
CA ASP A 190 -9.70 -7.68 15.24
C ASP A 190 -8.21 -7.37 15.17
N ILE A 191 -7.60 -7.24 16.34
CA ILE A 191 -6.15 -7.11 16.48
C ILE A 191 -5.64 -8.50 16.81
N LYS A 192 -4.96 -9.14 15.88
CA LYS A 192 -4.21 -10.35 16.19
C LYS A 192 -3.01 -9.93 17.05
N GLU A 193 -3.04 -10.29 18.32
CA GLU A 193 -1.91 -10.09 19.22
C GLU A 193 -0.66 -10.70 18.60
N ASN A 194 0.27 -9.86 18.17
CA ASN A 194 1.62 -10.29 17.88
C ASN A 194 2.26 -10.78 19.18
N LYS A 195 2.31 -12.09 19.39
CA LYS A 195 2.97 -12.72 20.53
C LYS A 195 4.50 -12.63 20.51
N GLU A 196 5.05 -11.54 19.99
CA GLU A 196 6.49 -11.27 20.05
C GLU A 196 6.75 -9.76 20.18
N LYS A 197 6.42 -9.18 21.36
CA LYS A 197 7.20 -8.06 21.86
C LYS A 197 8.51 -8.57 22.44
N LYS A 198 9.41 -9.05 21.58
CA LYS A 198 10.85 -8.95 21.81
C LYS A 198 11.35 -7.91 20.84
N GLU A 199 11.66 -6.73 21.41
CA GLU A 199 12.44 -5.68 20.76
C GLU A 199 13.83 -6.23 20.40
N GLU A 200 13.96 -6.92 19.29
CA GLU A 200 15.20 -6.91 18.55
C GLU A 200 15.13 -5.60 17.74
N LYS A 201 15.90 -4.62 18.19
CA LYS A 201 16.23 -3.44 17.38
C LYS A 201 17.03 -3.94 16.18
N GLU A 202 16.34 -4.36 15.13
CA GLU A 202 16.99 -4.57 13.84
C GLU A 202 17.60 -3.23 13.43
N ASP A 203 18.89 -3.21 13.21
CA ASP A 203 19.61 -2.05 12.70
C ASP A 203 19.31 -1.89 11.22
N PHE A 204 18.53 -0.90 10.86
CA PHE A 204 18.16 -0.56 9.48
C PHE A 204 19.00 0.58 8.91
N SER A 205 20.12 0.97 9.57
CA SER A 205 20.93 2.12 9.18
C SER A 205 21.46 2.05 7.74
N ASP A 206 21.63 0.85 7.20
CA ASP A 206 22.15 0.64 5.83
C ASP A 206 21.07 0.79 4.73
N LEU A 207 19.80 1.02 5.08
CA LEU A 207 18.68 1.10 4.12
C LEU A 207 18.21 2.54 3.84
N LEU A 208 18.71 3.52 4.60
CA LEU A 208 18.39 4.95 4.46
C LEU A 208 19.62 5.72 3.87
#